data_17f7e2dc6f5963bd4c06ac26f64106ef
#
_entry.id   17f7e2dc6f5963bd4c06ac26f64106ef
#
_cell.length_a   1.000
_cell.length_b   1.000
_cell.length_c   1.000
_cell.angle_alpha   90.00
_cell.angle_beta   90.00
_cell.angle_gamma   90.00
#
_symmetry.space_group_name_H-M   'P 1'
#
loop_
_entity.id
_entity.type
_entity.pdbx_description
1 polymer ?
#
loop_
_entity_poly.entity_id
_entity_poly.type
_entity_poly.pdbx_seq_one_letter_code
_entity_poly.pdbx_strand_id
1 'polypeptide(L)'
;MQIGLFSNGNRNNALAKTSYDEDLHEIILADRLGISEAWISEHGTFLAYQRPDQLPSADLFICKAATLTKQIRMGPGIRPLPFFHPLQIATDCAVCDHLTDGRYMAGFGVGINAQSNKQRGTLVHDPRTMFREAVDLILKAWEAPEPFDWNGAVWQGEKWHIIPKPMTKMEVGIACSRSDTTLELTAEKGFLPLMSWTPTVAQVREMLSIYMSSEHKRGAVPARSRARVGRVVYVCDSVAEAKRDLRDAELAHAYNRMQHVIPPGGSNADLTFEKLIDRGFFICGDPDTVYDGIKNIYDEVGGFGTLLLIYGKDWGTLEQRCRSMERFMAEVAPRLAALNPDKPRVASAAE
;
A
#
# COMPACT_ATOMS: atom_id res chain seq x y z
N MET A 1 2.29 -3.78 17.08
CA MET A 1 2.15 -3.67 15.61
C MET A 1 0.68 -3.48 15.26
N GLN A 2 0.36 -2.61 14.32
CA GLN A 2 -1.00 -2.40 13.81
C GLN A 2 -1.27 -3.30 12.60
N ILE A 3 -2.56 -3.49 12.30
CA ILE A 3 -3.03 -4.23 11.14
C ILE A 3 -3.77 -3.28 10.21
N GLY A 4 -3.39 -3.32 8.95
CA GLY A 4 -4.04 -2.62 7.85
C GLY A 4 -4.46 -3.58 6.75
N LEU A 5 -5.23 -3.09 5.80
CA LEU A 5 -5.64 -3.82 4.61
C LEU A 5 -5.07 -3.13 3.37
N PHE A 6 -4.64 -3.91 2.39
CA PHE A 6 -4.33 -3.42 1.06
C PHE A 6 -5.24 -4.10 0.05
N SER A 7 -6.21 -3.34 -0.46
CA SER A 7 -7.11 -3.82 -1.51
C SER A 7 -6.44 -3.66 -2.86
N ASN A 8 -5.93 -4.74 -3.44
CA ASN A 8 -5.23 -4.66 -4.72
C ASN A 8 -6.15 -4.62 -5.96
N GLY A 9 -7.45 -4.80 -5.77
CA GLY A 9 -8.47 -4.61 -6.80
C GLY A 9 -8.44 -5.57 -7.99
N ASN A 10 -7.57 -6.58 -7.98
CA ASN A 10 -7.41 -7.50 -9.09
C ASN A 10 -8.33 -8.71 -8.95
N ARG A 11 -9.30 -8.87 -9.86
CA ARG A 11 -10.17 -10.04 -9.98
C ARG A 11 -10.13 -10.55 -11.40
N ASN A 12 -9.90 -11.84 -11.59
CA ASN A 12 -9.89 -12.43 -12.93
C ASN A 12 -11.31 -12.56 -13.46
N ASN A 13 -11.60 -11.87 -14.57
CA ASN A 13 -12.87 -11.96 -15.31
C ASN A 13 -14.14 -11.54 -14.55
N ALA A 14 -14.04 -10.88 -13.41
CA ALA A 14 -15.19 -10.34 -12.74
C ALA A 14 -15.68 -9.04 -13.43
N LEU A 15 -16.97 -8.77 -13.35
CA LEU A 15 -17.53 -7.47 -13.73
C LEU A 15 -17.08 -6.42 -12.70
N ALA A 16 -16.82 -5.20 -13.15
CA ALA A 16 -16.43 -4.08 -12.27
C ALA A 16 -17.38 -3.92 -11.07
N LYS A 17 -18.69 -4.03 -11.31
CA LYS A 17 -19.70 -3.93 -10.25
C LYS A 17 -19.51 -4.99 -9.17
N THR A 18 -19.29 -6.24 -9.54
CA THR A 18 -19.04 -7.35 -8.60
C THR A 18 -17.76 -7.12 -7.80
N SER A 19 -16.69 -6.73 -8.49
CA SER A 19 -15.41 -6.42 -7.83
C SER A 19 -15.56 -5.32 -6.79
N TYR A 20 -16.24 -4.24 -7.15
CA TYR A 20 -16.42 -3.10 -6.24
C TYR A 20 -17.32 -3.44 -5.05
N ASP A 21 -18.36 -4.24 -5.24
CA ASP A 21 -19.24 -4.69 -4.16
C ASP A 21 -18.50 -5.61 -3.17
N GLU A 22 -17.68 -6.52 -3.68
CA GLU A 22 -16.89 -7.39 -2.83
C GLU A 22 -15.78 -6.62 -2.07
N ASP A 23 -15.09 -5.68 -2.75
CA ASP A 23 -14.13 -4.79 -2.08
C ASP A 23 -14.81 -3.99 -0.97
N LEU A 24 -15.99 -3.45 -1.24
CA LEU A 24 -16.75 -2.69 -0.26
C LEU A 24 -17.16 -3.58 0.93
N HIS A 25 -17.57 -4.82 0.68
CA HIS A 25 -17.89 -5.78 1.73
C HIS A 25 -16.68 -6.06 2.63
N GLU A 26 -15.51 -6.29 2.04
CA GLU A 26 -14.28 -6.54 2.77
C GLU A 26 -13.83 -5.33 3.61
N ILE A 27 -13.98 -4.10 3.09
CA ILE A 27 -13.68 -2.88 3.85
C ILE A 27 -14.64 -2.68 5.02
N ILE A 28 -15.93 -2.95 4.84
CA ILE A 28 -16.92 -2.89 5.92
C ILE A 28 -16.61 -3.93 7.00
N LEU A 29 -16.22 -5.14 6.59
CA LEU A 29 -15.81 -6.18 7.53
C LEU A 29 -14.53 -5.76 8.28
N ALA A 30 -13.53 -5.23 7.57
CA ALA A 30 -12.29 -4.74 8.16
C ALA A 30 -12.54 -3.67 9.24
N ASP A 31 -13.43 -2.71 8.96
CA ASP A 31 -13.84 -1.69 9.93
C ASP A 31 -14.46 -2.32 11.20
N ARG A 32 -15.36 -3.29 11.02
CA ARG A 32 -16.01 -4.00 12.14
C ARG A 32 -15.03 -4.80 12.99
N LEU A 33 -14.02 -5.36 12.36
CA LEU A 33 -12.97 -6.14 13.01
C LEU A 33 -11.88 -5.29 13.68
N GLY A 34 -11.92 -3.96 13.51
CA GLY A 34 -10.96 -3.04 14.12
C GLY A 34 -9.63 -2.94 13.35
N ILE A 35 -9.61 -3.26 12.07
CA ILE A 35 -8.47 -2.96 11.19
C ILE A 35 -8.32 -1.44 11.09
N SER A 36 -7.10 -0.92 11.32
CA SER A 36 -6.87 0.50 11.53
C SER A 36 -6.88 1.34 10.26
N GLU A 37 -6.44 0.77 9.15
CA GLU A 37 -6.28 1.49 7.89
C GLU A 37 -6.47 0.59 6.67
N ALA A 38 -6.88 1.17 5.54
CA ALA A 38 -6.96 0.49 4.26
C ALA A 38 -6.37 1.34 3.13
N TRP A 39 -5.53 0.74 2.31
CA TRP A 39 -4.95 1.35 1.13
C TRP A 39 -5.58 0.73 -0.11
N ILE A 40 -6.24 1.56 -0.91
CA ILE A 40 -7.05 1.12 -2.06
C ILE A 40 -6.26 1.35 -3.34
N SER A 41 -5.90 0.28 -4.03
CA SER A 41 -5.11 0.38 -5.26
C SER A 41 -5.88 1.07 -6.38
N GLU A 42 -5.17 1.90 -7.13
CA GLU A 42 -5.70 2.60 -8.29
C GLU A 42 -5.04 2.08 -9.58
N HIS A 43 -5.84 1.50 -10.45
CA HIS A 43 -5.41 1.01 -11.75
C HIS A 43 -6.47 1.37 -12.80
N GLY A 44 -6.11 2.06 -13.86
CA GLY A 44 -7.13 2.54 -14.79
C GLY A 44 -6.65 2.82 -16.20
N THR A 45 -5.49 2.28 -16.60
CA THR A 45 -4.96 2.56 -17.93
C THR A 45 -4.62 1.28 -18.69
N PHE A 46 -3.38 1.01 -18.94
CA PHE A 46 -2.89 -0.03 -19.87
C PHE A 46 -3.52 -1.43 -19.72
N LEU A 47 -3.83 -1.84 -18.47
CA LEU A 47 -4.43 -3.16 -18.25
C LEU A 47 -5.97 -3.15 -18.30
N ALA A 48 -6.61 -1.99 -18.40
CA ALA A 48 -8.04 -1.84 -18.25
C ALA A 48 -8.85 -2.65 -19.27
N TYR A 49 -8.41 -2.73 -20.52
CA TYR A 49 -9.12 -3.50 -21.54
C TYR A 49 -8.99 -5.02 -21.36
N GLN A 50 -7.95 -5.47 -20.67
CA GLN A 50 -7.74 -6.87 -20.33
C GLN A 50 -8.32 -7.26 -18.98
N ARG A 51 -8.60 -6.24 -18.13
CA ARG A 51 -9.06 -6.42 -16.74
C ARG A 51 -10.16 -5.41 -16.40
N PRO A 52 -11.40 -5.70 -16.77
CA PRO A 52 -12.53 -4.79 -16.58
C PRO A 52 -12.90 -4.56 -15.10
N ASP A 53 -12.31 -5.33 -14.21
CA ASP A 53 -12.53 -5.34 -12.77
C ASP A 53 -11.66 -4.33 -12.00
N GLN A 54 -10.82 -3.54 -12.67
CA GLN A 54 -9.94 -2.60 -12.01
C GLN A 54 -10.64 -1.33 -11.54
N LEU A 55 -10.13 -0.74 -10.48
CA LEU A 55 -10.61 0.52 -9.92
C LEU A 55 -9.77 1.69 -10.41
N PRO A 56 -10.25 2.53 -11.34
CA PRO A 56 -9.48 3.64 -11.91
C PRO A 56 -9.51 4.92 -11.07
N SER A 57 -10.33 4.99 -10.03
CA SER A 57 -10.47 6.15 -9.15
C SER A 57 -10.73 5.68 -7.72
N ALA A 58 -9.65 5.57 -6.94
CA ALA A 58 -9.74 5.11 -5.56
C ALA A 58 -10.52 6.09 -4.67
N ASP A 59 -10.39 7.39 -4.89
CA ASP A 59 -11.06 8.41 -4.06
C ASP A 59 -12.58 8.31 -4.09
N LEU A 60 -13.17 8.05 -5.27
CA LEU A 60 -14.63 7.86 -5.38
C LEU A 60 -15.09 6.63 -4.59
N PHE A 61 -14.32 5.56 -4.62
CA PHE A 61 -14.60 4.37 -3.85
C PHE A 61 -14.44 4.62 -2.34
N ILE A 62 -13.39 5.31 -1.93
CA ILE A 62 -13.12 5.68 -0.53
C ILE A 62 -14.24 6.52 0.03
N CYS A 63 -14.70 7.55 -0.69
CA CYS A 63 -15.83 8.37 -0.26
C CYS A 63 -17.10 7.55 -0.07
N LYS A 64 -17.38 6.58 -0.97
CA LYS A 64 -18.50 5.66 -0.80
C LYS A 64 -18.30 4.74 0.42
N ALA A 65 -17.13 4.17 0.60
CA ALA A 65 -16.83 3.28 1.71
C ALA A 65 -16.93 4.01 3.06
N ALA A 66 -16.53 5.28 3.12
CA ALA A 66 -16.58 6.10 4.31
C ALA A 66 -17.99 6.26 4.87
N THR A 67 -19.03 6.28 4.02
CA THR A 67 -20.44 6.36 4.46
C THR A 67 -20.95 5.07 5.12
N LEU A 68 -20.22 3.95 4.94
CA LEU A 68 -20.59 2.61 5.42
C LEU A 68 -19.66 2.08 6.52
N THR A 69 -18.65 2.87 6.87
CA THR A 69 -17.63 2.56 7.88
C THR A 69 -17.56 3.65 8.93
N LYS A 70 -16.95 3.37 10.10
CA LYS A 70 -16.95 4.29 11.24
C LYS A 70 -15.57 4.74 11.68
N GLN A 71 -14.54 3.90 11.59
CA GLN A 71 -13.24 4.13 12.22
C GLN A 71 -12.05 3.87 11.30
N ILE A 72 -12.16 2.98 10.32
CA ILE A 72 -11.07 2.66 9.40
C ILE A 72 -10.66 3.89 8.60
N ARG A 73 -9.36 4.18 8.60
CA ARG A 73 -8.80 5.24 7.76
C ARG A 73 -8.48 4.68 6.38
N MET A 74 -8.69 5.47 5.35
CA MET A 74 -8.56 4.98 3.99
C MET A 74 -7.79 5.97 3.12
N GLY A 75 -6.98 5.42 2.20
CA GLY A 75 -6.25 6.21 1.21
C GLY A 75 -6.00 5.43 -0.07
N PRO A 76 -5.73 6.12 -1.19
CA PRO A 76 -5.30 5.44 -2.41
C PRO A 76 -3.94 4.76 -2.19
N GLY A 77 -3.79 3.56 -2.68
CA GLY A 77 -2.55 2.79 -2.63
C GLY A 77 -2.02 2.44 -4.03
N ILE A 78 -1.68 3.42 -4.84
CA ILE A 78 -1.45 4.86 -4.69
C ILE A 78 -2.04 5.63 -5.89
N ARG A 79 -2.17 6.95 -5.75
CA ARG A 79 -2.41 7.85 -6.87
C ARG A 79 -1.08 8.22 -7.54
N PRO A 80 -0.89 7.93 -8.83
CA PRO A 80 0.33 8.29 -9.55
C PRO A 80 0.31 9.76 -9.94
N LEU A 81 1.01 10.61 -9.18
CA LEU A 81 0.99 12.06 -9.34
C LEU A 81 1.36 12.57 -10.75
N PRO A 82 2.32 11.95 -11.50
CA PRO A 82 2.65 12.43 -12.85
C PRO A 82 1.49 12.39 -13.85
N PHE A 83 0.38 11.74 -13.51
CA PHE A 83 -0.78 11.64 -14.40
C PHE A 83 -1.77 12.79 -14.24
N PHE A 84 -1.60 13.64 -13.24
CA PHE A 84 -2.58 14.64 -12.84
C PHE A 84 -1.94 16.00 -12.60
N HIS A 85 -2.74 17.05 -12.68
CA HIS A 85 -2.29 18.38 -12.22
C HIS A 85 -2.28 18.41 -10.68
N PRO A 86 -1.18 18.84 -10.03
CA PRO A 86 -1.06 18.79 -8.56
C PRO A 86 -2.13 19.55 -7.79
N LEU A 87 -2.60 20.70 -8.31
CA LEU A 87 -3.69 21.44 -7.66
C LEU A 87 -5.01 20.66 -7.65
N GLN A 88 -5.28 19.87 -8.72
CA GLN A 88 -6.46 19.02 -8.73
C GLN A 88 -6.34 17.94 -7.64
N ILE A 89 -5.18 17.29 -7.54
CA ILE A 89 -4.93 16.31 -6.49
C ILE A 89 -5.04 16.93 -5.10
N ALA A 90 -4.47 18.12 -4.90
CA ALA A 90 -4.57 18.82 -3.62
C ALA A 90 -6.03 19.10 -3.23
N THR A 91 -6.85 19.51 -4.21
CA THR A 91 -8.29 19.76 -4.01
C THR A 91 -9.04 18.46 -3.73
N ASP A 92 -8.83 17.41 -4.54
CA ASP A 92 -9.48 16.11 -4.38
C ASP A 92 -9.22 15.52 -2.99
N CYS A 93 -7.96 15.53 -2.55
CA CYS A 93 -7.59 15.06 -1.22
C CYS A 93 -8.28 15.87 -0.10
N ALA A 94 -8.35 17.21 -0.25
CA ALA A 94 -9.03 18.05 0.73
C ALA A 94 -10.54 17.75 0.78
N VAL A 95 -11.18 17.57 -0.36
CA VAL A 95 -12.61 17.17 -0.44
C VAL A 95 -12.81 15.79 0.18
N CYS A 96 -11.95 14.82 -0.12
CA CYS A 96 -12.03 13.48 0.47
C CYS A 96 -11.85 13.52 2.00
N ASP A 97 -10.98 14.37 2.53
CA ASP A 97 -10.79 14.54 3.96
C ASP A 97 -12.09 14.99 4.65
N HIS A 98 -12.79 15.97 4.05
CA HIS A 98 -14.11 16.40 4.54
C HIS A 98 -15.17 15.31 4.40
N LEU A 99 -15.24 14.60 3.26
CA LEU A 99 -16.27 13.58 3.01
C LEU A 99 -16.06 12.30 3.83
N THR A 100 -14.88 12.10 4.38
CA THR A 100 -14.54 10.95 5.24
C THR A 100 -14.46 11.29 6.71
N ASP A 101 -14.86 12.51 7.10
CA ASP A 101 -14.77 13.00 8.48
C ASP A 101 -13.34 12.87 9.06
N GLY A 102 -12.32 13.29 8.27
CA GLY A 102 -10.90 13.26 8.67
C GLY A 102 -10.26 11.87 8.65
N ARG A 103 -10.88 10.86 8.06
CA ARG A 103 -10.34 9.50 7.96
C ARG A 103 -9.60 9.25 6.64
N TYR A 104 -9.44 10.24 5.80
CA TYR A 104 -8.69 10.15 4.55
C TYR A 104 -7.18 10.19 4.81
N MET A 105 -6.43 9.41 4.04
CA MET A 105 -4.97 9.43 3.97
C MET A 105 -4.56 9.65 2.52
N ALA A 106 -3.56 10.49 2.27
CA ALA A 106 -3.09 10.75 0.91
C ALA A 106 -2.00 9.74 0.51
N GLY A 107 -2.30 8.87 -0.44
CA GLY A 107 -1.34 7.89 -0.93
C GLY A 107 -0.79 8.25 -2.31
N PHE A 108 0.51 8.49 -2.44
CA PHE A 108 1.14 8.98 -3.65
C PHE A 108 2.25 8.07 -4.17
N GLY A 109 2.49 8.14 -5.48
CA GLY A 109 3.60 7.45 -6.13
C GLY A 109 3.95 8.01 -7.49
N VAL A 110 5.07 7.56 -8.01
CA VAL A 110 5.54 7.94 -9.36
C VAL A 110 4.71 7.27 -10.46
N GLY A 111 4.11 6.10 -10.15
CA GLY A 111 3.57 5.21 -11.18
C GLY A 111 4.69 4.40 -11.83
N ILE A 112 4.48 3.11 -11.97
CA ILE A 112 5.52 2.15 -12.39
C ILE A 112 5.42 1.72 -13.85
N ASN A 113 4.35 2.09 -14.54
CA ASN A 113 4.08 1.56 -15.89
C ASN A 113 4.36 2.60 -16.97
N ALA A 114 5.50 2.45 -17.67
CA ALA A 114 5.88 3.32 -18.77
C ALA A 114 4.83 3.40 -19.90
N GLN A 115 4.06 2.34 -20.12
CA GLN A 115 3.00 2.32 -21.12
C GLN A 115 1.77 3.09 -20.68
N SER A 116 1.40 3.03 -19.40
CA SER A 116 0.35 3.89 -18.82
C SER A 116 0.69 5.36 -18.98
N ASN A 117 1.95 5.69 -18.80
CA ASN A 117 2.46 7.05 -19.01
C ASN A 117 2.24 7.53 -20.45
N LYS A 118 2.57 6.68 -21.44
CA LYS A 118 2.33 6.99 -22.85
C LYS A 118 0.84 7.13 -23.20
N GLN A 119 0.00 6.28 -22.65
CA GLN A 119 -1.44 6.31 -22.93
C GLN A 119 -2.15 7.56 -22.39
N ARG A 120 -1.70 8.09 -21.27
CA ARG A 120 -2.30 9.30 -20.69
C ARG A 120 -1.83 10.59 -21.38
N GLY A 121 -0.68 10.57 -22.05
CA GLY A 121 -0.17 11.75 -22.73
C GLY A 121 0.18 12.93 -21.81
N THR A 122 0.29 12.66 -20.51
CA THR A 122 0.49 13.71 -19.48
C THR A 122 1.95 13.93 -19.13
N LEU A 123 2.85 13.08 -19.62
CA LEU A 123 4.27 13.18 -19.32
C LEU A 123 4.92 14.27 -20.19
N VAL A 124 5.13 15.42 -19.58
CA VAL A 124 5.86 16.54 -20.19
C VAL A 124 7.32 16.59 -19.74
N HIS A 125 7.65 15.86 -18.66
CA HIS A 125 8.98 15.76 -18.07
C HIS A 125 9.26 14.35 -17.55
N ASP A 126 10.44 14.12 -17.00
CA ASP A 126 10.76 12.90 -16.27
C ASP A 126 9.77 12.67 -15.11
N PRO A 127 9.17 11.47 -15.01
CA PRO A 127 8.14 11.19 -14.01
C PRO A 127 8.58 11.40 -12.56
N ARG A 128 9.86 11.22 -12.26
CA ARG A 128 10.38 11.44 -10.90
C ARG A 128 10.48 12.92 -10.56
N THR A 129 10.90 13.73 -11.53
CA THR A 129 10.90 15.20 -11.42
C THR A 129 9.48 15.71 -11.22
N MET A 130 8.54 15.25 -12.05
CA MET A 130 7.12 15.57 -11.91
C MET A 130 6.59 15.17 -10.51
N PHE A 131 6.89 13.95 -10.06
CA PHE A 131 6.44 13.49 -8.76
C PHE A 131 6.94 14.36 -7.59
N ARG A 132 8.23 14.69 -7.57
CA ARG A 132 8.83 15.52 -6.50
C ARG A 132 8.20 16.91 -6.47
N GLU A 133 8.12 17.56 -7.60
CA GLU A 133 7.52 18.89 -7.69
C GLU A 133 6.02 18.87 -7.36
N ALA A 134 5.28 17.84 -7.79
CA ALA A 134 3.88 17.68 -7.43
C ALA A 134 3.68 17.56 -5.92
N VAL A 135 4.52 16.79 -5.23
CA VAL A 135 4.48 16.66 -3.76
C VAL A 135 4.64 18.01 -3.09
N ASP A 136 5.68 18.78 -3.48
CA ASP A 136 5.96 20.09 -2.88
C ASP A 136 4.82 21.08 -3.14
N LEU A 137 4.26 21.08 -4.36
CA LEU A 137 3.15 21.93 -4.73
C LEU A 137 1.87 21.57 -3.98
N ILE A 138 1.54 20.29 -3.83
CA ILE A 138 0.38 19.80 -3.07
C ILE A 138 0.48 20.25 -1.60
N LEU A 139 1.63 20.05 -0.97
CA LEU A 139 1.85 20.49 0.41
C LEU A 139 1.68 22.00 0.55
N LYS A 140 2.28 22.77 -0.38
CA LYS A 140 2.11 24.21 -0.41
C LYS A 140 0.66 24.64 -0.58
N ALA A 141 -0.09 23.94 -1.46
CA ALA A 141 -1.49 24.25 -1.70
C ALA A 141 -2.38 23.96 -0.46
N TRP A 142 -2.06 22.92 0.32
CA TRP A 142 -2.77 22.64 1.56
C TRP A 142 -2.50 23.67 2.67
N GLU A 143 -1.25 24.14 2.77
CA GLU A 143 -0.80 25.00 3.86
C GLU A 143 -1.00 26.50 3.60
N ALA A 144 -0.91 26.95 2.35
CA ALA A 144 -0.97 28.37 2.01
C ALA A 144 -2.34 28.99 2.35
N PRO A 145 -2.44 29.96 3.28
CA PRO A 145 -3.70 30.61 3.63
C PRO A 145 -4.20 31.53 2.52
N GLU A 146 -3.28 32.08 1.72
CA GLU A 146 -3.54 33.02 0.64
C GLU A 146 -3.11 32.45 -0.70
N PRO A 147 -3.60 33.01 -1.83
CA PRO A 147 -3.10 32.65 -3.15
C PRO A 147 -1.58 32.82 -3.26
N PHE A 148 -0.94 31.91 -3.94
CA PHE A 148 0.52 31.89 -4.12
C PHE A 148 0.91 31.69 -5.58
N ASP A 149 2.07 32.21 -5.94
CA ASP A 149 2.69 31.97 -7.24
C ASP A 149 3.60 30.74 -7.15
N TRP A 150 3.66 29.98 -8.24
CA TRP A 150 4.53 28.83 -8.37
C TRP A 150 5.33 28.93 -9.67
N ASN A 151 6.65 28.80 -9.57
CA ASN A 151 7.56 28.81 -10.72
C ASN A 151 8.49 27.59 -10.64
N GLY A 152 7.92 26.41 -10.86
CA GLY A 152 8.63 25.15 -10.86
C GLY A 152 9.21 24.80 -12.22
N ALA A 153 9.93 23.67 -12.28
CA ALA A 153 10.47 23.14 -13.52
C ALA A 153 9.37 22.54 -14.43
N VAL A 154 8.29 22.07 -13.86
CA VAL A 154 7.19 21.37 -14.55
C VAL A 154 5.93 22.24 -14.59
N TRP A 155 5.53 22.80 -13.46
CA TRP A 155 4.31 23.60 -13.35
C TRP A 155 4.66 25.05 -13.02
N GLN A 156 3.95 25.97 -13.67
CA GLN A 156 4.12 27.40 -13.46
C GLN A 156 2.75 28.09 -13.47
N GLY A 157 2.56 29.06 -12.61
CA GLY A 157 1.33 29.84 -12.58
C GLY A 157 1.28 30.82 -11.41
N GLU A 158 0.33 31.74 -11.49
CA GLU A 158 0.15 32.83 -10.54
C GLU A 158 -1.16 32.69 -9.77
N LYS A 159 -1.16 33.18 -8.51
CA LYS A 159 -2.33 33.26 -7.64
C LYS A 159 -3.08 31.94 -7.47
N TRP A 160 -2.34 30.85 -7.39
CA TRP A 160 -2.93 29.55 -7.14
C TRP A 160 -3.48 29.42 -5.73
N HIS A 161 -4.67 28.89 -5.63
CA HIS A 161 -5.35 28.63 -4.37
C HIS A 161 -6.27 27.43 -4.54
N ILE A 162 -6.53 26.70 -3.46
CA ILE A 162 -7.51 25.62 -3.43
C ILE A 162 -8.57 25.85 -2.35
N ILE A 163 -9.77 25.43 -2.63
CA ILE A 163 -10.92 25.42 -1.72
C ILE A 163 -11.64 24.09 -1.91
N PRO A 164 -11.94 23.33 -0.83
CA PRO A 164 -11.59 23.61 0.57
C PRO A 164 -10.11 23.38 0.87
N LYS A 165 -9.67 23.76 2.04
CA LYS A 165 -8.43 23.27 2.65
C LYS A 165 -8.69 21.92 3.33
N PRO A 166 -7.69 21.05 3.52
CA PRO A 166 -7.85 19.88 4.36
C PRO A 166 -8.39 20.24 5.74
N MET A 167 -9.30 19.42 6.25
CA MET A 167 -9.88 19.57 7.58
C MET A 167 -8.89 19.10 8.66
N THR A 168 -8.07 18.12 8.33
CA THR A 168 -7.07 17.55 9.25
C THR A 168 -5.65 17.77 8.74
N LYS A 169 -4.65 17.53 9.61
CA LYS A 169 -3.27 17.34 9.15
C LYS A 169 -3.19 15.97 8.46
N MET A 170 -3.29 15.99 7.15
CA MET A 170 -3.36 14.80 6.35
C MET A 170 -2.09 13.95 6.44
N GLU A 171 -2.24 12.67 6.72
CA GLU A 171 -1.14 11.72 6.64
C GLU A 171 -0.85 11.36 5.17
N VAL A 172 0.42 11.36 4.81
CA VAL A 172 0.87 11.05 3.44
C VAL A 172 1.64 9.75 3.42
N GLY A 173 1.20 8.81 2.59
CA GLY A 173 1.90 7.57 2.30
C GLY A 173 2.54 7.60 0.90
N ILE A 174 3.77 7.11 0.79
CA ILE A 174 4.49 7.03 -0.49
C ILE A 174 4.78 5.59 -0.83
N ALA A 175 4.38 5.16 -2.03
CA ALA A 175 4.75 3.83 -2.52
C ALA A 175 6.26 3.72 -2.71
N CYS A 176 6.88 2.87 -1.91
CA CYS A 176 8.30 2.58 -1.95
C CYS A 176 8.51 1.16 -2.50
N SER A 177 9.19 1.04 -3.65
CA SER A 177 9.49 -0.27 -4.25
C SER A 177 10.96 -0.65 -4.15
N ARG A 178 11.85 0.13 -4.73
CA ARG A 178 13.31 -0.14 -4.72
C ARG A 178 14.16 1.11 -4.94
N SER A 179 13.55 2.28 -4.97
CA SER A 179 14.27 3.51 -5.26
C SER A 179 14.70 4.16 -3.96
N ASP A 180 16.00 4.23 -3.74
CA ASP A 180 16.60 4.91 -2.58
C ASP A 180 16.13 6.36 -2.51
N THR A 181 16.11 7.05 -3.65
CA THR A 181 15.68 8.45 -3.74
C THR A 181 14.21 8.66 -3.35
N THR A 182 13.35 7.64 -3.53
CA THR A 182 11.95 7.70 -3.06
C THR A 182 11.87 7.51 -1.55
N LEU A 183 12.67 6.58 -0.99
CA LEU A 183 12.76 6.37 0.45
C LEU A 183 13.35 7.58 1.17
N GLU A 184 14.38 8.19 0.59
CA GLU A 184 14.99 9.42 1.10
C GLU A 184 13.98 10.57 1.12
N LEU A 185 13.26 10.82 0.03
CA LEU A 185 12.18 11.82 -0.02
C LEU A 185 11.10 11.53 1.02
N THR A 186 10.69 10.27 1.15
CA THR A 186 9.68 9.85 2.12
C THR A 186 10.11 10.18 3.54
N ALA A 187 11.36 9.89 3.88
CA ALA A 187 11.95 10.25 5.16
C ALA A 187 12.12 11.75 5.34
N GLU A 188 12.62 12.46 4.32
CA GLU A 188 12.80 13.91 4.33
C GLU A 188 11.51 14.65 4.67
N LYS A 189 10.41 14.27 4.05
CA LYS A 189 9.09 14.87 4.29
C LYS A 189 8.39 14.33 5.52
N GLY A 190 8.94 13.31 6.17
CA GLY A 190 8.31 12.65 7.30
C GLY A 190 7.04 11.88 6.92
N PHE A 191 6.98 11.31 5.73
CA PHE A 191 5.87 10.52 5.22
C PHE A 191 5.96 9.04 5.60
N LEU A 192 4.89 8.28 5.31
CA LEU A 192 4.80 6.86 5.59
C LEU A 192 5.35 6.06 4.41
N PRO A 193 6.38 5.23 4.59
CA PRO A 193 6.79 4.33 3.51
C PRO A 193 5.80 3.17 3.37
N LEU A 194 5.14 3.08 2.21
CA LEU A 194 4.25 1.99 1.84
C LEU A 194 5.05 0.98 1.02
N MET A 195 5.44 -0.12 1.63
CA MET A 195 6.18 -1.21 0.99
C MET A 195 5.20 -2.28 0.53
N SER A 196 5.17 -2.53 -0.77
CA SER A 196 4.28 -3.54 -1.34
C SER A 196 4.69 -4.97 -0.92
N TRP A 197 3.92 -5.95 -1.32
CA TRP A 197 4.18 -7.37 -1.05
C TRP A 197 5.24 -8.01 -1.96
N THR A 198 5.67 -7.32 -3.01
CA THR A 198 6.62 -7.86 -4.01
C THR A 198 8.10 -7.87 -3.56
N PRO A 199 8.61 -6.99 -2.69
CA PRO A 199 9.97 -7.07 -2.21
C PRO A 199 10.20 -8.32 -1.34
N THR A 200 11.36 -8.96 -1.51
CA THR A 200 11.83 -10.03 -0.61
C THR A 200 12.04 -9.50 0.80
N VAL A 201 12.13 -10.37 1.79
CA VAL A 201 12.38 -9.96 3.18
C VAL A 201 13.71 -9.20 3.30
N ALA A 202 14.76 -9.65 2.61
CA ALA A 202 16.04 -8.96 2.56
C ALA A 202 15.93 -7.55 1.96
N GLN A 203 15.17 -7.38 0.89
CA GLN A 203 14.90 -6.07 0.28
C GLN A 203 14.11 -5.16 1.21
N VAL A 204 13.10 -5.67 1.93
CA VAL A 204 12.38 -4.87 2.94
C VAL A 204 13.32 -4.41 4.05
N ARG A 205 14.22 -5.27 4.52
CA ARG A 205 15.24 -4.90 5.52
C ARG A 205 16.13 -3.77 5.02
N GLU A 206 16.61 -3.84 3.78
CA GLU A 206 17.42 -2.80 3.14
C GLU A 206 16.63 -1.48 3.02
N MET A 207 15.41 -1.53 2.50
CA MET A 207 14.54 -0.36 2.37
C MET A 207 14.28 0.33 3.72
N LEU A 208 14.02 -0.45 4.78
CA LEU A 208 13.89 0.08 6.13
C LEU A 208 15.18 0.72 6.63
N SER A 209 16.34 0.15 6.33
CA SER A 209 17.65 0.72 6.69
C SER A 209 17.87 2.09 6.04
N ILE A 210 17.57 2.21 4.74
CA ILE A 210 17.67 3.48 4.00
C ILE A 210 16.72 4.53 4.59
N TYR A 211 15.45 4.16 4.81
CA TYR A 211 14.47 5.06 5.40
C TYR A 211 14.90 5.56 6.78
N MET A 212 15.32 4.65 7.68
CA MET A 212 15.76 4.99 9.04
C MET A 212 17.02 5.88 9.03
N SER A 213 17.99 5.58 8.16
CA SER A 213 19.19 6.41 8.01
C SER A 213 18.87 7.81 7.52
N SER A 214 17.90 7.94 6.61
CA SER A 214 17.46 9.22 6.08
C SER A 214 16.66 10.03 7.11
N GLU A 215 15.82 9.39 7.92
CA GLU A 215 15.18 10.02 9.08
C GLU A 215 16.23 10.59 10.06
N HIS A 216 17.24 9.82 10.38
CA HIS A 216 18.32 10.27 11.26
C HIS A 216 19.09 11.46 10.68
N LYS A 217 19.43 11.47 9.39
CA LYS A 217 20.12 12.58 8.71
C LYS A 217 19.37 13.90 8.81
N ARG A 218 18.03 13.88 8.79
CA ARG A 218 17.22 15.10 8.97
C ARG A 218 17.02 15.51 10.44
N GLY A 219 17.64 14.81 11.38
CA GLY A 219 17.54 15.10 12.82
C GLY A 219 16.25 14.58 13.48
N ALA A 220 15.47 13.74 12.79
CA ALA A 220 14.32 13.09 13.40
C ALA A 220 14.74 11.86 14.22
N VAL A 221 13.92 11.52 15.20
CA VAL A 221 14.03 10.21 15.86
C VAL A 221 13.47 9.17 14.91
N PRO A 222 14.30 8.24 14.39
CA PRO A 222 13.82 7.23 13.45
C PRO A 222 12.74 6.36 14.10
N ALA A 223 11.59 6.23 13.42
CA ALA A 223 10.45 5.49 13.95
C ALA A 223 9.99 4.39 12.95
N ARG A 224 10.35 3.14 13.26
CA ARG A 224 9.94 1.97 12.48
C ARG A 224 8.41 1.75 12.49
N SER A 225 7.73 2.27 13.52
CA SER A 225 6.27 2.30 13.60
C SER A 225 5.58 3.03 12.44
N ARG A 226 6.31 3.85 11.70
CA ARG A 226 5.80 4.54 10.50
C ARG A 226 5.77 3.66 9.25
N ALA A 227 6.51 2.56 9.22
CA ALA A 227 6.61 1.70 8.05
C ALA A 227 5.39 0.77 7.92
N ARG A 228 4.88 0.67 6.69
CA ARG A 228 3.81 -0.23 6.27
C ARG A 228 4.40 -1.31 5.37
N VAL A 229 4.23 -2.57 5.74
CA VAL A 229 4.78 -3.70 5.00
C VAL A 229 3.65 -4.62 4.56
N GLY A 230 3.49 -4.78 3.24
CA GLY A 230 2.48 -5.64 2.66
C GLY A 230 2.92 -7.09 2.59
N ARG A 231 2.03 -8.03 2.92
CA ARG A 231 2.19 -9.47 2.68
C ARG A 231 0.84 -10.10 2.34
N VAL A 232 0.89 -11.10 1.49
CA VAL A 232 -0.28 -11.96 1.25
C VAL A 232 -0.42 -12.88 2.46
N VAL A 233 -1.54 -12.79 3.16
CA VAL A 233 -1.82 -13.57 4.37
C VAL A 233 -3.13 -14.32 4.20
N TYR A 234 -3.14 -15.64 4.49
CA TYR A 234 -4.34 -16.44 4.43
C TYR A 234 -4.40 -17.41 5.62
N VAL A 235 -5.34 -17.18 6.52
CA VAL A 235 -5.59 -18.05 7.69
C VAL A 235 -6.65 -19.09 7.33
N CYS A 236 -6.29 -20.34 7.45
CA CYS A 236 -7.15 -21.52 7.24
C CYS A 236 -6.73 -22.64 8.20
N ASP A 237 -7.15 -23.89 7.98
CA ASP A 237 -6.81 -24.97 8.91
C ASP A 237 -5.42 -25.57 8.65
N SER A 238 -4.86 -25.38 7.45
CA SER A 238 -3.53 -25.88 7.11
C SER A 238 -2.95 -25.27 5.85
N VAL A 239 -1.64 -25.36 5.67
CA VAL A 239 -0.97 -25.00 4.40
C VAL A 239 -1.51 -25.81 3.22
N ALA A 240 -1.91 -27.07 3.45
CA ALA A 240 -2.49 -27.91 2.40
C ALA A 240 -3.87 -27.38 1.94
N GLU A 241 -4.66 -26.84 2.86
CA GLU A 241 -5.92 -26.16 2.52
C GLU A 241 -5.66 -24.87 1.75
N ALA A 242 -4.77 -24.01 2.25
CA ALA A 242 -4.37 -22.80 1.55
C ALA A 242 -3.94 -23.08 0.11
N LYS A 243 -3.17 -24.14 -0.08
CA LYS A 243 -2.72 -24.57 -1.40
C LYS A 243 -3.86 -24.98 -2.34
N ARG A 244 -4.92 -25.62 -1.82
CA ARG A 244 -6.12 -25.94 -2.61
C ARG A 244 -6.89 -24.67 -2.99
N ASP A 245 -7.04 -23.76 -2.04
CA ASP A 245 -7.88 -22.58 -2.20
C ASP A 245 -7.24 -21.50 -3.08
N LEU A 246 -5.91 -21.37 -3.04
CA LEU A 246 -5.18 -20.25 -3.64
C LEU A 246 -4.36 -20.63 -4.87
N ARG A 247 -4.01 -21.91 -5.04
CA ARG A 247 -2.93 -22.38 -5.90
C ARG A 247 -2.93 -21.81 -7.32
N ASP A 248 -4.04 -21.97 -8.03
CA ASP A 248 -4.06 -21.67 -9.45
C ASP A 248 -4.13 -20.16 -9.70
N ALA A 249 -4.88 -19.44 -8.90
CA ALA A 249 -5.03 -18.00 -9.02
C ALA A 249 -3.75 -17.27 -8.60
N GLU A 250 -3.15 -17.64 -7.48
CA GLU A 250 -1.95 -16.99 -6.98
C GLU A 250 -0.71 -17.29 -7.82
N LEU A 251 -0.58 -18.49 -8.35
CA LEU A 251 0.49 -18.79 -9.30
C LEU A 251 0.35 -17.98 -10.58
N ALA A 252 -0.86 -17.87 -11.14
CA ALA A 252 -1.10 -17.04 -12.32
C ALA A 252 -0.80 -15.56 -12.04
N HIS A 253 -1.18 -15.07 -10.87
CA HIS A 253 -0.88 -13.71 -10.41
C HIS A 253 0.62 -13.50 -10.23
N ALA A 254 1.30 -14.45 -9.56
CA ALA A 254 2.74 -14.41 -9.36
C ALA A 254 3.49 -14.40 -10.71
N TYR A 255 3.12 -15.24 -11.66
CA TYR A 255 3.73 -15.25 -12.99
C TYR A 255 3.61 -13.91 -13.72
N ASN A 256 2.50 -13.22 -13.57
CA ASN A 256 2.27 -11.95 -14.25
C ASN A 256 2.95 -10.76 -13.59
N ARG A 257 3.15 -10.79 -12.26
CA ARG A 257 3.63 -9.62 -11.51
C ARG A 257 4.99 -9.81 -10.85
N MET A 258 5.40 -11.02 -10.59
CA MET A 258 6.63 -11.34 -9.86
C MET A 258 7.79 -11.82 -10.74
N GLN A 259 7.73 -11.61 -12.05
CA GLN A 259 8.82 -11.98 -12.97
C GLN A 259 10.19 -11.44 -12.53
N HIS A 260 10.21 -10.28 -11.85
CA HIS A 260 11.41 -9.70 -11.29
C HIS A 260 11.97 -10.44 -10.05
N VAL A 261 11.20 -11.35 -9.49
CA VAL A 261 11.62 -12.22 -8.36
C VAL A 261 12.29 -13.49 -8.87
N ILE A 262 12.11 -13.80 -10.16
CA ILE A 262 12.81 -14.89 -10.81
C ILE A 262 14.30 -14.50 -10.90
N PRO A 263 15.22 -15.34 -10.41
CA PRO A 263 16.63 -15.05 -10.54
C PRO A 263 17.04 -14.88 -12.01
N PRO A 264 18.09 -14.12 -12.32
CA PRO A 264 18.62 -14.05 -13.68
C PRO A 264 18.89 -15.45 -14.26
N GLY A 265 18.35 -15.75 -15.41
CA GLY A 265 18.43 -17.08 -16.04
C GLY A 265 17.41 -18.10 -15.54
N GLY A 266 16.56 -17.76 -14.57
CA GLY A 266 15.46 -18.58 -14.12
C GLY A 266 14.24 -18.53 -15.04
N SER A 267 13.25 -19.37 -14.75
CA SER A 267 12.00 -19.47 -15.52
C SER A 267 10.77 -19.34 -14.61
N ASN A 268 9.58 -19.26 -15.21
CA ASN A 268 8.32 -19.30 -14.46
C ASN A 268 8.19 -20.58 -13.59
N ALA A 269 8.87 -21.67 -13.96
CA ALA A 269 8.93 -22.87 -13.15
C ALA A 269 9.60 -22.67 -11.78
N ASP A 270 10.32 -21.57 -11.59
CA ASP A 270 10.90 -21.20 -10.30
C ASP A 270 9.91 -20.49 -9.36
N LEU A 271 8.73 -20.14 -9.84
CA LEU A 271 7.63 -19.57 -9.05
C LEU A 271 6.64 -20.67 -8.68
N THR A 272 6.98 -21.53 -7.74
CA THR A 272 6.03 -22.48 -7.16
C THR A 272 5.40 -21.90 -5.90
N PHE A 273 4.24 -22.42 -5.52
CA PHE A 273 3.54 -22.01 -4.29
C PHE A 273 4.44 -22.19 -3.06
N GLU A 274 5.13 -23.31 -2.96
CA GLU A 274 6.09 -23.60 -1.90
C GLU A 274 7.24 -22.57 -1.86
N LYS A 275 7.86 -22.29 -2.98
CA LYS A 275 8.93 -21.29 -3.06
C LYS A 275 8.47 -19.88 -2.68
N LEU A 276 7.21 -19.53 -2.95
CA LEU A 276 6.66 -18.25 -2.54
C LEU A 276 6.42 -18.18 -1.04
N ILE A 277 6.02 -19.30 -0.41
CA ILE A 277 5.94 -19.43 1.05
C ILE A 277 7.34 -19.33 1.67
N ASP A 278 8.29 -20.14 1.18
CA ASP A 278 9.67 -20.17 1.71
C ASP A 278 10.37 -18.80 1.64
N ARG A 279 10.00 -17.99 0.64
CA ARG A 279 10.53 -16.62 0.48
C ARG A 279 9.74 -15.55 1.24
N GLY A 280 8.72 -15.92 2.00
CA GLY A 280 7.90 -15.01 2.80
C GLY A 280 7.00 -14.08 2.00
N PHE A 281 6.65 -14.43 0.76
CA PHE A 281 5.65 -13.69 -0.02
C PHE A 281 4.23 -14.06 0.39
N PHE A 282 3.97 -15.36 0.61
CA PHE A 282 2.72 -15.90 1.13
C PHE A 282 2.93 -16.43 2.53
N ILE A 283 2.07 -16.02 3.43
CA ILE A 283 2.02 -16.47 4.81
C ILE A 283 0.65 -17.10 4.99
N CYS A 284 0.59 -18.43 5.02
CA CYS A 284 -0.69 -19.14 5.03
C CYS A 284 -0.65 -20.42 5.87
N GLY A 285 -1.80 -20.83 6.36
CA GLY A 285 -1.99 -22.00 7.20
C GLY A 285 -2.84 -21.71 8.41
N ASP A 286 -2.68 -22.54 9.46
CA ASP A 286 -3.33 -22.31 10.74
C ASP A 286 -2.80 -21.05 11.45
N PRO A 287 -3.51 -20.55 12.47
CA PRO A 287 -3.13 -19.30 13.16
C PRO A 287 -1.72 -19.29 13.73
N ASP A 288 -1.20 -20.44 14.21
CA ASP A 288 0.17 -20.53 14.75
C ASP A 288 1.20 -20.41 13.63
N THR A 289 1.02 -21.14 12.55
CA THR A 289 1.86 -21.06 11.35
C THR A 289 1.90 -19.64 10.79
N VAL A 290 0.74 -18.96 10.71
CA VAL A 290 0.65 -17.59 10.21
C VAL A 290 1.32 -16.62 11.17
N TYR A 291 1.11 -16.74 12.46
CA TYR A 291 1.78 -15.90 13.46
C TYR A 291 3.30 -16.04 13.37
N ASP A 292 3.82 -17.26 13.35
CA ASP A 292 5.25 -17.52 13.29
C ASP A 292 5.88 -16.98 11.99
N GLY A 293 5.20 -17.14 10.87
CA GLY A 293 5.63 -16.58 9.58
C GLY A 293 5.75 -15.06 9.61
N ILE A 294 4.75 -14.36 10.17
CA ILE A 294 4.77 -12.89 10.32
C ILE A 294 5.87 -12.48 11.33
N LYS A 295 5.96 -13.17 12.45
CA LYS A 295 6.94 -12.88 13.52
C LYS A 295 8.37 -13.03 13.01
N ASN A 296 8.64 -14.06 12.23
CA ASN A 296 9.97 -14.29 11.63
C ASN A 296 10.36 -13.13 10.70
N ILE A 297 9.44 -12.70 9.81
CA ILE A 297 9.68 -11.55 8.94
C ILE A 297 9.91 -10.28 9.77
N TYR A 298 9.04 -10.05 10.77
CA TYR A 298 9.15 -8.89 11.65
C TYR A 298 10.52 -8.83 12.35
N ASP A 299 11.01 -9.96 12.85
CA ASP A 299 12.31 -10.03 13.51
C ASP A 299 13.47 -9.85 12.53
N GLU A 300 13.42 -10.49 11.36
CA GLU A 300 14.46 -10.41 10.35
C GLU A 300 14.65 -8.98 9.82
N VAL A 301 13.56 -8.23 9.60
CA VAL A 301 13.65 -6.86 9.11
C VAL A 301 13.91 -5.82 10.21
N GLY A 302 13.90 -6.22 11.46
CA GLY A 302 14.11 -5.32 12.60
C GLY A 302 12.84 -4.63 13.10
N GLY A 303 11.64 -5.07 12.69
CA GLY A 303 10.34 -4.51 13.07
C GLY A 303 9.81 -3.46 12.10
N PHE A 304 8.49 -3.33 12.08
CA PHE A 304 7.73 -2.32 11.32
C PHE A 304 6.38 -2.05 12.01
N GLY A 305 5.75 -0.92 11.69
CA GLY A 305 4.56 -0.45 12.42
C GLY A 305 3.27 -1.14 12.04
N THR A 306 3.00 -1.29 10.74
CA THR A 306 1.74 -1.84 10.24
C THR A 306 2.00 -2.98 9.26
N LEU A 307 1.36 -4.10 9.49
CA LEU A 307 1.23 -5.16 8.50
C LEU A 307 0.01 -4.86 7.63
N LEU A 308 0.22 -4.70 6.33
CA LEU A 308 -0.85 -4.58 5.36
C LEU A 308 -1.21 -5.97 4.85
N LEU A 309 -2.38 -6.46 5.22
CA LEU A 309 -2.92 -7.71 4.72
C LEU A 309 -3.32 -7.52 3.25
N ILE A 310 -2.71 -8.28 2.36
CA ILE A 310 -3.07 -8.26 0.95
C ILE A 310 -3.92 -9.48 0.65
N TYR A 311 -5.15 -9.20 0.25
CA TYR A 311 -6.04 -10.21 -0.26
C TYR A 311 -6.09 -10.11 -1.79
N GLY A 312 -5.59 -11.14 -2.46
CA GLY A 312 -5.77 -11.31 -3.89
C GLY A 312 -7.25 -11.47 -4.22
N LYS A 313 -7.72 -10.69 -5.18
CA LYS A 313 -9.14 -10.71 -5.56
C LYS A 313 -9.46 -11.80 -6.56
N ASP A 314 -8.47 -12.46 -7.05
CA ASP A 314 -8.52 -13.56 -8.01
C ASP A 314 -8.37 -14.93 -7.37
N TRP A 315 -8.31 -15.04 -6.05
CA TRP A 315 -8.22 -16.30 -5.33
C TRP A 315 -9.26 -16.45 -4.22
N GLY A 316 -9.72 -17.64 -4.03
CA GLY A 316 -10.77 -17.97 -3.08
C GLY A 316 -12.11 -17.29 -3.40
N THR A 317 -13.13 -17.64 -2.67
CA THR A 317 -14.41 -16.95 -2.68
C THR A 317 -14.39 -15.77 -1.72
N LEU A 318 -15.34 -14.84 -1.86
CA LEU A 318 -15.52 -13.75 -0.88
C LEU A 318 -15.68 -14.30 0.55
N GLU A 319 -16.45 -15.39 0.72
CA GLU A 319 -16.65 -16.03 2.02
C GLU A 319 -15.34 -16.55 2.63
N GLN A 320 -14.49 -17.21 1.82
CA GLN A 320 -13.19 -17.70 2.26
C GLN A 320 -12.27 -16.56 2.69
N ARG A 321 -12.22 -15.47 1.92
CA ARG A 321 -11.42 -14.30 2.27
C ARG A 321 -11.92 -13.61 3.54
N CYS A 322 -13.23 -13.45 3.69
CA CYS A 322 -13.83 -12.89 4.91
C CYS A 322 -13.54 -13.77 6.14
N ARG A 323 -13.71 -15.09 6.04
CA ARG A 323 -13.38 -16.02 7.12
C ARG A 323 -11.90 -15.97 7.51
N SER A 324 -11.01 -15.88 6.52
CA SER A 324 -9.56 -15.71 6.79
C SER A 324 -9.29 -14.42 7.54
N MET A 325 -9.93 -13.31 7.18
CA MET A 325 -9.80 -12.02 7.86
C MET A 325 -10.33 -12.08 9.30
N GLU A 326 -11.49 -12.68 9.50
CA GLU A 326 -12.08 -12.87 10.83
C GLU A 326 -11.18 -13.68 11.74
N ARG A 327 -10.69 -14.83 11.26
CA ARG A 327 -9.75 -15.68 12.00
C ARG A 327 -8.44 -14.98 12.29
N PHE A 328 -7.90 -14.23 11.32
CA PHE A 328 -6.68 -13.46 11.52
C PHE A 328 -6.85 -12.44 12.66
N MET A 329 -7.94 -11.68 12.65
CA MET A 329 -8.18 -10.67 13.67
C MET A 329 -8.50 -11.26 15.05
N ALA A 330 -9.12 -12.45 15.10
CA ALA A 330 -9.44 -13.11 16.36
C ALA A 330 -8.26 -13.87 16.98
N GLU A 331 -7.44 -14.55 16.16
CA GLU A 331 -6.48 -15.55 16.64
C GLU A 331 -5.02 -15.11 16.47
N VAL A 332 -4.71 -14.26 15.49
CA VAL A 332 -3.32 -13.82 15.17
C VAL A 332 -3.05 -12.40 15.62
N ALA A 333 -3.91 -11.45 15.26
CA ALA A 333 -3.69 -10.01 15.50
C ALA A 333 -3.47 -9.67 16.99
N PRO A 334 -4.15 -10.24 17.97
CA PRO A 334 -3.91 -9.94 19.40
C PRO A 334 -2.48 -10.27 19.84
N ARG A 335 -1.90 -11.33 19.30
CA ARG A 335 -0.51 -11.74 19.59
C ARG A 335 0.50 -10.76 18.97
N LEU A 336 0.20 -10.24 17.78
CA LEU A 336 1.03 -9.26 17.08
C LEU A 336 0.93 -7.85 17.70
N ALA A 337 -0.16 -7.51 18.36
CA ALA A 337 -0.36 -6.21 18.99
C ALA A 337 0.70 -5.88 20.05
N ALA A 338 1.28 -6.89 20.71
CA ALA A 338 2.35 -6.74 21.69
C ALA A 338 3.70 -6.32 21.06
N LEU A 339 3.87 -6.45 19.75
CA LEU A 339 5.11 -6.11 19.05
C LEU A 339 5.24 -4.59 18.93
N ASN A 340 6.32 -4.05 19.49
CA ASN A 340 6.68 -2.63 19.40
C ASN A 340 7.98 -2.47 18.60
N PRO A 341 7.94 -1.94 17.36
CA PRO A 341 9.10 -1.84 16.50
C PRO A 341 10.12 -0.77 16.97
N ASP A 342 9.70 0.17 17.79
CA ASP A 342 10.54 1.29 18.25
C ASP A 342 11.21 1.01 19.62
N LYS A 343 10.94 -0.14 20.25
CA LYS A 343 11.70 -0.56 21.43
C LYS A 343 13.14 -0.93 21.05
N PRO A 344 14.14 -0.43 21.80
CA PRO A 344 15.52 -0.89 21.61
C PRO A 344 15.55 -2.43 21.72
N ARG A 345 16.04 -3.08 20.70
CA ARG A 345 16.34 -4.51 20.80
C ARG A 345 17.58 -4.66 21.65
N VAL A 346 17.47 -5.37 22.76
CA VAL A 346 18.65 -5.87 23.46
C VAL A 346 19.36 -6.79 22.44
N ALA A 347 20.57 -6.38 22.03
CA ALA A 347 21.37 -7.23 21.17
C ALA A 347 21.49 -8.58 21.91
N SER A 348 20.95 -9.64 21.31
CA SER A 348 21.28 -10.99 21.77
C SER A 348 22.79 -11.12 21.61
N ALA A 349 23.48 -11.25 22.73
CA ALA A 349 24.87 -11.63 22.71
C ALA A 349 24.97 -12.90 21.85
N ALA A 350 25.61 -12.77 20.68
CA ALA A 350 25.95 -13.92 19.88
C ALA A 350 26.94 -14.73 20.71
N GLU A 351 26.53 -15.93 21.11
CA GLU A 351 27.45 -16.96 21.49
C GLU A 351 28.17 -17.51 20.26
#